data_c95254ba9c6228348e89cf9218ffda9f
#
_entry.id   c95254ba9c6228348e89cf9218ffda9f
#
_cell.length_a   1.000
_cell.length_b   1.000
_cell.length_c   1.000
_cell.angle_alpha   90.00
_cell.angle_beta   90.00
_cell.angle_gamma   90.00
#
_symmetry.space_group_name_H-M   'P 1'
#
loop_
_entity.id
_entity.type
_entity.pdbx_description
1 polymer ?
#
loop_
_entity_poly.entity_id
_entity_poly.type
_entity_poly.pdbx_seq_one_letter_code
_entity_poly.pdbx_strand_id
1 'polypeptide(L)'
;MHRVYVRPIRPDEADQYFSWGIENADKNEFDPAVALFPSSTTWCAYDGTGPIAYQTLQQPIMLESLAPRPGLSPVQVASSLKELTKNAITFASTKGAGEVYFLGSDEDTETFATNKIFEQLPFKIFRVKLADLEGKDADHNS
;
A
#
# COMPACT_ATOMS: atom_id res chain seq x y z
N MET A 1 16.89 -13.31 26.13
CA MET A 1 16.03 -12.60 25.17
C MET A 1 16.90 -12.02 24.07
N HIS A 2 16.63 -12.37 22.82
CA HIS A 2 17.38 -11.87 21.69
C HIS A 2 16.89 -10.48 21.31
N ARG A 3 17.84 -9.57 21.14
CA ARG A 3 17.53 -8.24 20.66
C ARG A 3 17.30 -8.29 19.15
N VAL A 4 16.27 -7.61 18.68
CA VAL A 4 15.90 -7.54 17.27
C VAL A 4 16.37 -6.21 16.67
N TYR A 5 17.02 -6.30 15.52
CA TYR A 5 17.50 -5.16 14.75
C TYR A 5 16.82 -5.14 13.39
N VAL A 6 16.87 -3.99 12.73
CA VAL A 6 16.26 -3.82 11.41
C VAL A 6 17.30 -3.22 10.47
N ARG A 7 17.35 -3.74 9.25
CA ARG A 7 18.22 -3.23 8.18
C ARG A 7 17.56 -3.45 6.82
N PRO A 8 18.01 -2.75 5.78
CA PRO A 8 17.56 -3.07 4.43
C PRO A 8 17.89 -4.51 4.06
N ILE A 9 17.07 -5.12 3.21
CA ILE A 9 17.33 -6.46 2.68
C ILE A 9 18.64 -6.44 1.84
N ARG A 10 19.38 -7.51 1.92
CA ARG A 10 20.57 -7.72 1.09
C ARG A 10 20.20 -8.45 -0.21
N PRO A 11 20.93 -8.22 -1.31
CA PRO A 11 20.65 -8.90 -2.56
C PRO A 11 20.67 -10.43 -2.46
N ASP A 12 21.54 -11.00 -1.64
CA ASP A 12 21.64 -12.45 -1.45
C ASP A 12 20.48 -13.03 -0.60
N GLU A 13 19.62 -12.20 -0.05
CA GLU A 13 18.46 -12.62 0.74
C GLU A 13 17.16 -12.63 -0.07
N ALA A 14 17.19 -12.22 -1.33
CA ALA A 14 15.99 -12.12 -2.14
C ALA A 14 15.22 -13.43 -2.25
N ASP A 15 15.93 -14.54 -2.46
CA ASP A 15 15.31 -15.86 -2.59
C ASP A 15 14.60 -16.27 -1.30
N GLN A 16 15.20 -15.98 -0.14
CA GLN A 16 14.61 -16.27 1.16
C GLN A 16 13.35 -15.43 1.39
N TYR A 17 13.40 -14.15 1.03
CA TYR A 17 12.24 -13.27 1.12
C TYR A 17 11.07 -13.81 0.29
N PHE A 18 11.32 -14.17 -0.98
CA PHE A 18 10.27 -14.69 -1.85
C PHE A 18 9.73 -16.03 -1.34
N SER A 19 10.60 -16.91 -0.89
CA SER A 19 10.20 -18.20 -0.33
C SER A 19 9.30 -18.03 0.88
N TRP A 20 9.67 -17.18 1.83
CA TRP A 20 8.88 -16.93 3.03
C TRP A 20 7.58 -16.20 2.70
N GLY A 21 7.62 -15.27 1.73
CA GLY A 21 6.44 -14.56 1.28
C GLY A 21 5.41 -15.49 0.65
N ILE A 22 5.85 -16.42 -0.16
CA ILE A 22 4.98 -17.40 -0.81
C ILE A 22 4.33 -18.34 0.23
N GLU A 23 5.08 -18.79 1.22
CA GLU A 23 4.53 -19.62 2.31
C GLU A 23 3.40 -18.95 3.06
N ASN A 24 3.45 -17.62 3.17
CA ASN A 24 2.45 -16.84 3.90
C ASN A 24 1.36 -16.25 2.99
N ALA A 25 1.50 -16.37 1.68
CA ALA A 25 0.59 -15.75 0.72
C ALA A 25 -0.86 -16.23 0.89
N ASP A 26 -1.05 -17.55 1.07
CA ASP A 26 -2.39 -18.13 1.20
C ASP A 26 -3.11 -17.65 2.47
N LYS A 27 -2.35 -17.36 3.52
CA LYS A 27 -2.93 -16.92 4.79
C LYS A 27 -3.29 -15.44 4.79
N ASN A 28 -2.47 -14.64 4.11
CA ASN A 28 -2.55 -13.18 4.17
C ASN A 28 -2.86 -12.55 2.82
N GLU A 29 -3.03 -13.35 1.78
CA GLU A 29 -3.19 -12.89 0.39
C GLU A 29 -2.08 -11.90 -0.02
N PHE A 30 -0.91 -12.07 0.57
CA PHE A 30 0.24 -11.22 0.33
C PHE A 30 0.97 -11.67 -0.93
N ASP A 31 1.27 -10.72 -1.81
CA ASP A 31 2.07 -11.00 -3.01
C ASP A 31 3.46 -10.40 -2.82
N PRO A 32 4.50 -11.23 -2.64
CA PRO A 32 5.86 -10.72 -2.45
C PRO A 32 6.41 -9.95 -3.65
N ALA A 33 5.80 -10.08 -4.83
CA ALA A 33 6.24 -9.37 -6.03
C ALA A 33 6.14 -7.84 -5.90
N VAL A 34 5.40 -7.32 -4.90
CA VAL A 34 5.36 -5.88 -4.64
C VAL A 34 6.75 -5.29 -4.34
N ALA A 35 7.69 -6.12 -3.91
CA ALA A 35 9.07 -5.70 -3.67
C ALA A 35 9.80 -5.30 -4.97
N LEU A 36 9.28 -5.71 -6.13
CA LEU A 36 9.90 -5.42 -7.42
C LEU A 36 9.55 -4.03 -7.95
N PHE A 37 8.57 -3.34 -7.36
CA PHE A 37 8.23 -1.99 -7.79
C PHE A 37 9.36 -1.02 -7.45
N PRO A 38 9.73 -0.11 -8.37
CA PRO A 38 10.83 0.83 -8.13
C PRO A 38 10.67 1.68 -6.87
N SER A 39 9.42 1.97 -6.46
CA SER A 39 9.16 2.76 -5.26
C SER A 39 9.13 1.94 -3.97
N SER A 40 9.31 0.63 -4.04
CA SER A 40 9.26 -0.25 -2.88
C SER A 40 10.62 -0.41 -2.23
N THR A 41 10.63 -0.58 -0.92
CA THR A 41 11.82 -0.89 -0.13
C THR A 41 11.51 -2.06 0.79
N THR A 42 12.38 -3.07 0.82
CA THR A 42 12.19 -4.23 1.69
C THR A 42 13.19 -4.19 2.84
N TRP A 43 12.69 -4.41 4.04
CA TRP A 43 13.46 -4.41 5.27
C TRP A 43 13.53 -5.79 5.87
N CYS A 44 14.61 -6.04 6.59
CA CYS A 44 14.85 -7.30 7.27
C CYS A 44 14.94 -7.06 8.77
N ALA A 45 14.15 -7.79 9.54
CA ALA A 45 14.33 -7.90 10.97
C ALA A 45 15.23 -9.11 11.24
N TYR A 46 16.23 -8.95 12.09
CA TYR A 46 17.19 -10.00 12.39
C TYR A 46 17.60 -9.97 13.86
N ASP A 47 18.07 -11.09 14.35
CA ASP A 47 18.66 -11.21 15.69
C ASP A 47 19.95 -12.03 15.62
N GLY A 48 20.43 -12.52 16.75
CA GLY A 48 21.66 -13.31 16.81
C GLY A 48 21.62 -14.63 16.04
N THR A 49 20.44 -15.09 15.65
CA THR A 49 20.27 -16.31 14.83
C THR A 49 20.20 -16.04 13.34
N GLY A 50 20.08 -14.77 12.95
CA GLY A 50 19.98 -14.34 11.56
C GLY A 50 18.66 -13.65 11.26
N PRO A 51 18.28 -13.57 9.98
CA PRO A 51 16.99 -12.99 9.56
C PRO A 51 15.82 -13.75 10.20
N ILE A 52 14.84 -13.00 10.72
CA ILE A 52 13.63 -13.57 11.31
C ILE A 52 12.35 -13.14 10.60
N ALA A 53 12.37 -12.03 9.88
CA ALA A 53 11.22 -11.56 9.11
C ALA A 53 11.63 -10.52 8.07
N TYR A 54 10.85 -10.42 7.01
CA TYR A 54 10.99 -9.38 6.01
C TYR A 54 9.67 -8.64 5.87
N GLN A 55 9.77 -7.35 5.55
CA GLN A 55 8.59 -6.53 5.28
C GLN A 55 8.90 -5.56 4.16
N THR A 56 8.05 -5.54 3.15
CA THR A 56 8.14 -4.57 2.06
C THR A 56 7.30 -3.35 2.39
N LEU A 57 7.92 -2.18 2.24
CA LEU A 57 7.22 -0.91 2.31
C LEU A 57 6.96 -0.46 0.88
N GLN A 58 5.70 -0.41 0.50
CA GLN A 58 5.27 0.02 -0.81
C GLN A 58 4.85 1.48 -0.76
N GLN A 59 5.14 2.22 -1.82
CA GLN A 59 4.66 3.59 -1.97
C GLN A 59 3.66 3.64 -3.13
N PRO A 60 2.40 3.23 -2.91
CA PRO A 60 1.37 3.32 -3.93
C PRO A 60 0.83 4.75 -4.00
N ILE A 61 0.12 5.04 -5.08
CA ILE A 61 -0.68 6.25 -5.15
C ILE A 61 -2.06 5.94 -4.61
N MET A 62 -2.55 6.78 -3.73
CA MET A 62 -3.86 6.61 -3.11
C MET A 62 -4.80 7.72 -3.58
N LEU A 63 -5.91 7.33 -4.19
CA LEU A 63 -6.95 8.27 -4.59
C LEU A 63 -7.86 8.54 -3.41
N GLU A 64 -7.83 9.79 -2.96
CA GLU A 64 -8.73 10.27 -1.92
C GLU A 64 -10.12 10.55 -2.50
N SER A 65 -11.06 10.88 -1.63
CA SER A 65 -12.42 11.19 -2.03
C SER A 65 -12.49 12.37 -2.98
N LEU A 66 -13.38 12.29 -3.96
CA LEU A 66 -13.63 13.37 -4.89
C LEU A 66 -14.27 14.57 -4.18
N ALA A 67 -13.91 15.77 -4.59
CA ALA A 67 -14.53 17.01 -4.13
C ALA A 67 -15.21 17.70 -5.31
N PRO A 68 -16.44 17.32 -5.68
CA PRO A 68 -17.13 17.88 -6.82
C PRO A 68 -17.70 19.26 -6.51
N ARG A 69 -17.82 20.11 -7.55
CA ARG A 69 -18.55 21.37 -7.41
C ARG A 69 -20.03 21.07 -7.12
N PRO A 70 -20.64 21.77 -6.18
CA PRO A 70 -22.08 21.57 -5.89
C PRO A 70 -22.95 21.80 -7.13
N GLY A 71 -24.01 21.02 -7.28
CA GLY A 71 -24.98 21.17 -8.35
C GLY A 71 -24.65 20.50 -9.67
N LEU A 72 -23.55 19.74 -9.74
CA LEU A 72 -23.24 18.96 -10.93
C LEU A 72 -24.19 17.77 -11.10
N SER A 73 -24.47 17.41 -12.34
CA SER A 73 -25.24 16.20 -12.63
C SER A 73 -24.39 14.95 -12.32
N PRO A 74 -25.03 13.78 -12.07
CA PRO A 74 -24.29 12.53 -11.88
C PRO A 74 -23.36 12.20 -13.05
N VAL A 75 -23.74 12.53 -14.29
CA VAL A 75 -22.91 12.29 -15.47
C VAL A 75 -21.65 13.15 -15.43
N GLN A 76 -21.78 14.42 -15.02
CA GLN A 76 -20.63 15.29 -14.89
C GLN A 76 -19.66 14.82 -13.81
N VAL A 77 -20.19 14.38 -12.68
CA VAL A 77 -19.37 13.83 -11.58
C VAL A 77 -18.61 12.60 -12.04
N ALA A 78 -19.30 11.65 -12.69
CA ALA A 78 -18.69 10.42 -13.17
C ALA A 78 -17.62 10.69 -14.23
N SER A 79 -17.86 11.65 -15.14
CA SER A 79 -16.91 12.04 -16.16
C SER A 79 -15.63 12.64 -15.54
N SER A 80 -15.79 13.50 -14.54
CA SER A 80 -14.67 14.10 -13.81
C SER A 80 -13.83 13.02 -13.10
N LEU A 81 -14.50 12.10 -12.42
CA LEU A 81 -13.82 11.03 -11.71
C LEU A 81 -13.02 10.14 -12.66
N LYS A 82 -13.59 9.83 -13.82
CA LYS A 82 -12.92 9.04 -14.86
C LYS A 82 -11.63 9.71 -15.32
N GLU A 83 -11.67 10.99 -15.61
CA GLU A 83 -10.49 11.71 -16.10
C GLU A 83 -9.43 11.87 -15.01
N LEU A 84 -9.84 12.13 -13.76
CA LEU A 84 -8.93 12.23 -12.65
C LEU A 84 -8.26 10.88 -12.34
N THR A 85 -9.00 9.79 -12.49
CA THR A 85 -8.44 8.44 -12.31
C THR A 85 -7.39 8.12 -13.37
N LYS A 86 -7.64 8.47 -14.63
CA LYS A 86 -6.65 8.32 -15.70
C LYS A 86 -5.37 9.11 -15.39
N ASN A 87 -5.53 10.33 -14.93
CA ASN A 87 -4.41 11.17 -14.54
C ASN A 87 -3.60 10.56 -13.41
N ALA A 88 -4.28 9.99 -12.41
CA ALA A 88 -3.62 9.34 -11.28
C ALA A 88 -2.80 8.13 -11.72
N ILE A 89 -3.32 7.34 -12.66
CA ILE A 89 -2.60 6.17 -13.19
C ILE A 89 -1.33 6.61 -13.92
N THR A 90 -1.42 7.66 -14.75
CA THR A 90 -0.26 8.21 -15.44
C THR A 90 0.77 8.75 -14.45
N PHE A 91 0.32 9.48 -13.44
CA PHE A 91 1.18 10.02 -12.38
C PHE A 91 1.89 8.89 -11.63
N ALA A 92 1.16 7.85 -11.25
CA ALA A 92 1.72 6.70 -10.55
C ALA A 92 2.84 6.05 -11.36
N SER A 93 2.65 5.88 -12.67
CA SER A 93 3.67 5.31 -13.56
C SER A 93 4.95 6.14 -13.53
N THR A 94 4.84 7.47 -13.53
CA THR A 94 6.02 8.36 -13.50
C THR A 94 6.75 8.31 -12.17
N LYS A 95 6.09 7.91 -11.09
CA LYS A 95 6.67 7.83 -9.74
C LYS A 95 7.21 6.44 -9.40
N GLY A 96 7.11 5.49 -10.31
CA GLY A 96 7.55 4.13 -10.05
C GLY A 96 6.64 3.34 -9.12
N ALA A 97 5.43 3.85 -8.86
CA ALA A 97 4.43 3.13 -8.08
C ALA A 97 3.85 2.00 -8.92
N GLY A 98 3.73 0.81 -8.33
CA GLY A 98 3.17 -0.33 -9.04
C GLY A 98 1.67 -0.46 -8.88
N GLU A 99 1.09 0.25 -7.92
CA GLU A 99 -0.33 0.12 -7.60
C GLU A 99 -0.96 1.48 -7.32
N VAL A 100 -2.26 1.58 -7.63
CA VAL A 100 -3.08 2.74 -7.31
C VAL A 100 -4.26 2.23 -6.51
N TYR A 101 -4.48 2.80 -5.33
CA TYR A 101 -5.60 2.45 -4.46
C TYR A 101 -6.69 3.50 -4.55
N PHE A 102 -7.92 3.02 -4.49
CA PHE A 102 -9.11 3.86 -4.53
C PHE A 102 -9.90 3.63 -3.23
N LEU A 103 -10.16 4.70 -2.49
CA LEU A 103 -10.93 4.61 -1.25
C LEU A 103 -12.42 4.75 -1.57
N GLY A 104 -13.14 3.62 -1.54
CA GLY A 104 -14.57 3.59 -1.71
C GLY A 104 -15.27 3.67 -0.38
N SER A 105 -16.07 4.72 -0.16
CA SER A 105 -16.77 4.95 1.11
C SER A 105 -18.28 4.75 0.99
N ASP A 106 -18.82 4.65 -0.21
CA ASP A 106 -20.25 4.46 -0.44
C ASP A 106 -20.48 3.49 -1.60
N GLU A 107 -21.73 3.07 -1.77
CA GLU A 107 -22.12 2.09 -2.77
C GLU A 107 -21.86 2.57 -4.20
N ASP A 108 -22.13 3.84 -4.49
CA ASP A 108 -21.92 4.40 -5.82
C ASP A 108 -20.43 4.43 -6.17
N THR A 109 -19.59 4.80 -5.22
CA THR A 109 -18.14 4.81 -5.38
C THR A 109 -17.61 3.41 -5.57
N GLU A 110 -18.08 2.44 -4.78
CA GLU A 110 -17.72 1.03 -4.92
C GLU A 110 -18.11 0.50 -6.29
N THR A 111 -19.32 0.80 -6.74
CA THR A 111 -19.80 0.39 -8.06
C THR A 111 -18.93 0.98 -9.17
N PHE A 112 -18.58 2.25 -9.08
CA PHE A 112 -17.69 2.89 -10.05
C PHE A 112 -16.34 2.15 -10.09
N ALA A 113 -15.73 1.92 -8.93
CA ALA A 113 -14.41 1.31 -8.84
C ALA A 113 -14.40 -0.11 -9.40
N THR A 114 -15.38 -0.94 -9.02
CA THR A 114 -15.42 -2.34 -9.44
C THR A 114 -15.80 -2.52 -10.89
N ASN A 115 -16.60 -1.60 -11.46
CA ASN A 115 -16.99 -1.65 -12.86
C ASN A 115 -15.92 -1.13 -13.82
N LYS A 116 -14.81 -0.60 -13.30
CA LYS A 116 -13.70 -0.09 -14.11
C LYS A 116 -12.55 -1.08 -14.09
N ILE A 117 -11.44 -0.68 -13.52
CA ILE A 117 -10.21 -1.48 -13.52
C ILE A 117 -9.74 -1.83 -12.11
N PHE A 118 -10.48 -1.40 -11.08
CA PHE A 118 -10.10 -1.67 -9.71
C PHE A 118 -10.70 -3.00 -9.25
N GLU A 119 -9.94 -3.75 -8.46
CA GLU A 119 -10.45 -4.90 -7.75
C GLU A 119 -10.63 -4.57 -6.28
N GLN A 120 -11.68 -5.10 -5.67
CA GLN A 120 -11.89 -4.94 -4.25
C GLN A 120 -10.95 -5.88 -3.49
N LEU A 121 -10.14 -5.32 -2.59
CA LEU A 121 -9.20 -6.11 -1.80
C LEU A 121 -9.87 -6.64 -0.54
N PRO A 122 -9.45 -7.82 -0.08
CA PRO A 122 -10.01 -8.42 1.14
C PRO A 122 -9.43 -7.81 2.41
N PHE A 123 -8.53 -6.86 2.29
CA PHE A 123 -7.82 -6.27 3.43
C PHE A 123 -8.60 -5.12 4.05
N LYS A 124 -8.47 -4.99 5.36
CA LYS A 124 -8.89 -3.78 6.07
C LYS A 124 -7.75 -2.77 6.00
N ILE A 125 -8.12 -1.49 5.93
CA ILE A 125 -7.13 -0.42 5.88
C ILE A 125 -7.02 0.19 7.28
N PHE A 126 -5.78 0.28 7.77
CA PHE A 126 -5.47 0.93 9.03
C PHE A 126 -4.61 2.15 8.75
N ARG A 127 -4.87 3.23 9.46
CA ARG A 127 -4.15 4.48 9.27
C ARG A 127 -3.60 5.00 10.59
N VAL A 128 -2.36 5.48 10.55
CA VAL A 128 -1.81 6.34 11.59
C VAL A 128 -1.48 7.70 10.97
N LYS A 129 -1.86 8.77 11.63
CA LYS A 129 -1.46 10.11 11.23
C LYS A 129 -0.15 10.41 11.96
N LEU A 130 0.90 10.71 11.21
CA LEU A 130 2.21 10.94 11.81
C LEU A 130 2.21 12.12 12.79
N ALA A 131 1.39 13.14 12.53
CA ALA A 131 1.24 14.27 13.44
C ALA A 131 0.71 13.85 14.81
N ASP A 132 -0.12 12.79 14.89
CA ASP A 132 -0.67 12.31 16.14
C ASP A 132 0.37 11.59 17.01
N LEU A 133 1.51 11.23 16.44
CA LEU A 133 2.62 10.61 17.16
C LEU A 133 3.55 11.64 17.79
N GLU A 134 3.47 12.90 17.38
CA GLU A 134 4.28 13.98 17.94
C GLU A 134 3.88 14.20 19.40
N GLY A 135 4.88 14.34 20.26
CA GLY A 135 4.66 14.53 21.68
C GLY A 135 4.37 13.25 22.47
N LYS A 136 4.24 12.11 21.80
CA LYS A 136 4.18 10.83 22.48
C LYS A 136 5.57 10.30 22.71
N ASP A 137 5.80 9.74 23.89
CA ASP A 137 7.10 9.22 24.24
C ASP A 137 7.42 7.96 23.44
N ALA A 138 8.67 7.86 22.98
CA ALA A 138 9.17 6.67 22.31
C ALA A 138 9.06 5.42 23.21
N ASP A 139 8.95 5.61 24.50
CA ASP A 139 8.85 4.51 25.48
C ASP A 139 7.61 3.65 25.27
N HIS A 140 6.59 4.19 24.62
CA HIS A 140 5.37 3.43 24.31
C HIS A 140 5.59 2.32 23.29
N ASN A 141 6.74 2.31 22.65
CA ASN A 141 7.08 1.33 21.63
C ASN A 141 7.94 0.18 22.13
N SER A 142 8.22 0.19 23.39
CA SER A 142 9.05 -0.85 23.98
C SER A 142 8.30 -2.15 24.22
#